data_a5161f346477c5367c167f3176fc3510
#
_entry.id   a5161f346477c5367c167f3176fc3510
#
_cell.length_a   1.000
_cell.length_b   1.000
_cell.length_c   1.000
_cell.angle_alpha   90.00
_cell.angle_beta   90.00
_cell.angle_gamma   90.00
#
_symmetry.space_group_name_H-M   'P 1'
#
loop_
_entity.id
_entity.type
_entity.pdbx_description
1 polymer ?
#
loop_
_entity_poly.entity_id
_entity_poly.type
_entity_poly.pdbx_seq_one_letter_code
_entity_poly.pdbx_strand_id
1 'polypeptide(L)'
;MPSEGIRIATGQVTTKGVEGFVSARAEAVEAERIAAVAGARLPAITLYEEIELVSLLAADEPRAKKFVERQLGELAAGDEGTARLRETVLAFLQARGSSSRAAKELFVHQNTVTYRIHRAEELLGRPLGEERAELLCALILAVMLGYGNGLPSQPS
;
A
#
# COMPACT_ATOMS: atom_id res chain seq x y z
N MET A 1 19.34 15.95 8.55
CA MET A 1 19.45 14.73 9.36
C MET A 1 18.04 14.24 9.58
N PRO A 2 17.57 13.11 8.96
CA PRO A 2 16.34 12.51 9.39
C PRO A 2 16.56 12.04 10.84
N SER A 3 15.74 12.49 11.77
CA SER A 3 15.70 11.98 13.13
C SER A 3 15.38 10.48 13.03
N GLU A 4 16.33 9.62 13.44
CA GLU A 4 16.06 8.21 13.69
C GLU A 4 15.07 8.12 14.84
N GLY A 5 13.79 8.22 14.51
CA GLY A 5 12.72 8.02 15.48
C GLY A 5 12.68 6.54 15.87
N ILE A 6 12.41 6.27 17.15
CA ILE A 6 12.14 4.91 17.62
C ILE A 6 10.90 4.39 16.87
N ARG A 7 11.02 3.21 16.26
CA ARG A 7 9.91 2.49 15.64
C ARG A 7 9.59 1.27 16.51
N ILE A 8 8.32 1.04 16.74
CA ILE A 8 7.83 -0.06 17.58
C ILE A 8 6.97 -0.96 16.70
N ALA A 9 7.34 -2.22 16.62
CA ALA A 9 6.54 -3.26 15.98
C ALA A 9 6.00 -4.21 17.06
N THR A 10 4.72 -4.53 17.01
CA THR A 10 4.08 -5.42 17.99
C THR A 10 3.30 -6.53 17.32
N GLY A 11 3.32 -7.73 17.92
CA GLY A 11 2.39 -8.81 17.62
C GLY A 11 1.04 -8.61 18.30
N GLN A 12 0.10 -9.51 18.03
CA GLN A 12 -1.22 -9.50 18.64
C GLN A 12 -1.17 -9.85 20.14
N VAL A 13 -2.08 -9.26 20.90
CA VAL A 13 -2.28 -9.63 22.31
C VAL A 13 -2.85 -11.05 22.38
N THR A 14 -2.24 -11.90 23.18
CA THR A 14 -2.67 -13.29 23.35
C THR A 14 -2.78 -13.70 24.80
N THR A 15 -3.76 -14.55 25.10
CA THR A 15 -3.96 -15.19 26.42
C THR A 15 -3.56 -16.66 26.43
N LYS A 16 -3.00 -17.17 25.32
CA LYS A 16 -2.69 -18.60 25.12
C LYS A 16 -1.37 -19.08 25.75
N GLY A 17 -0.87 -18.41 26.79
CA GLY A 17 0.35 -18.82 27.50
C GLY A 17 1.60 -18.82 26.60
N VAL A 18 2.43 -19.87 26.71
CA VAL A 18 3.72 -19.96 25.98
C VAL A 18 3.53 -19.99 24.47
N GLU A 19 2.55 -20.72 23.95
CA GLU A 19 2.27 -20.80 22.51
C GLU A 19 1.87 -19.43 21.95
N GLY A 20 1.04 -18.71 22.70
CA GLY A 20 0.66 -17.36 22.32
C GLY A 20 1.84 -16.39 22.31
N PHE A 21 2.77 -16.52 23.27
CA PHE A 21 3.98 -15.71 23.30
C PHE A 21 4.87 -15.96 22.07
N VAL A 22 5.04 -17.23 21.66
CA VAL A 22 5.82 -17.58 20.47
C VAL A 22 5.20 -16.99 19.21
N SER A 23 3.85 -17.07 19.06
CA SER A 23 3.13 -16.49 17.94
C SER A 23 3.28 -14.98 17.92
N ALA A 24 3.01 -14.29 19.01
CA ALA A 24 3.12 -12.83 19.10
C ALA A 24 4.54 -12.32 18.80
N ARG A 25 5.57 -13.08 19.20
CA ARG A 25 6.96 -12.76 18.84
C ARG A 25 7.22 -12.89 17.36
N ALA A 26 6.74 -13.94 16.71
CA ALA A 26 6.89 -14.14 15.26
C ALA A 26 6.18 -13.02 14.49
N GLU A 27 4.99 -12.63 14.91
CA GLU A 27 4.22 -11.52 14.37
C GLU A 27 4.95 -10.17 14.52
N ALA A 28 5.56 -9.91 15.68
CA ALA A 28 6.34 -8.70 15.94
C ALA A 28 7.58 -8.63 15.03
N VAL A 29 8.28 -9.75 14.81
CA VAL A 29 9.44 -9.83 13.90
C VAL A 29 9.00 -9.55 12.47
N GLU A 30 7.85 -10.08 12.06
CA GLU A 30 7.31 -9.83 10.73
C GLU A 30 6.87 -8.37 10.55
N ALA A 31 6.25 -7.78 11.57
CA ALA A 31 5.91 -6.36 11.57
C ALA A 31 7.16 -5.46 11.48
N GLU A 32 8.25 -5.84 12.16
CA GLU A 32 9.54 -5.15 12.06
C GLU A 32 10.10 -5.22 10.63
N ARG A 33 10.06 -6.40 9.99
CA ARG A 33 10.49 -6.59 8.60
C ARG A 33 9.73 -5.67 7.64
N ILE A 34 8.40 -5.66 7.74
CA ILE A 34 7.56 -4.81 6.90
C ILE A 34 7.81 -3.34 7.16
N ALA A 35 7.92 -2.93 8.44
CA ALA A 35 8.22 -1.55 8.81
C ALA A 35 9.59 -1.08 8.30
N ALA A 36 10.59 -1.95 8.27
CA ALA A 36 11.92 -1.64 7.71
C ALA A 36 11.84 -1.37 6.20
N VAL A 37 11.09 -2.18 5.44
CA VAL A 37 10.89 -2.00 3.99
C VAL A 37 10.07 -0.74 3.70
N ALA A 38 8.99 -0.51 4.45
CA ALA A 38 8.09 0.62 4.25
C ALA A 38 8.73 1.97 4.62
N GLY A 39 9.67 1.98 5.57
CA GLY A 39 10.28 3.20 6.06
C GLY A 39 9.24 4.20 6.59
N ALA A 40 9.35 5.45 6.20
CA ALA A 40 8.45 6.52 6.63
C ALA A 40 6.99 6.40 6.12
N ARG A 41 6.67 5.41 5.28
CA ARG A 41 5.30 5.18 4.78
C ARG A 41 4.39 4.56 5.82
N LEU A 42 4.95 3.90 6.83
CA LEU A 42 4.20 3.37 7.97
C LEU A 42 4.39 4.24 9.22
N PRO A 43 3.42 4.26 10.15
CA PRO A 43 3.54 4.97 11.40
C PRO A 43 4.69 4.43 12.27
N ALA A 44 5.13 5.23 13.24
CA ALA A 44 6.20 4.84 14.15
C ALA A 44 5.82 3.62 15.01
N ILE A 45 4.54 3.43 15.29
CA ILE A 45 4.01 2.23 15.94
C ILE A 45 3.23 1.46 14.88
N THR A 46 3.63 0.22 14.64
CA THR A 46 3.02 -0.66 13.62
C THR A 46 2.52 -1.93 14.33
N LEU A 47 1.22 -2.16 14.28
CA LEU A 47 0.59 -3.37 14.79
C LEU A 47 0.55 -4.43 13.70
N TYR A 48 0.85 -5.68 14.04
CA TYR A 48 0.83 -6.78 13.06
C TYR A 48 -0.53 -6.91 12.36
N GLU A 49 -1.63 -6.78 13.10
CA GLU A 49 -3.00 -6.86 12.55
C GLU A 49 -3.29 -5.84 11.45
N GLU A 50 -2.61 -4.67 11.48
CA GLU A 50 -2.77 -3.63 10.46
C GLU A 50 -1.99 -3.94 9.17
N ILE A 51 -0.96 -4.79 9.26
CA ILE A 51 -0.06 -5.08 8.14
C ILE A 51 -0.04 -6.57 7.76
N GLU A 52 -0.86 -7.40 8.38
CA GLU A 52 -0.89 -8.85 8.14
C GLU A 52 -1.08 -9.18 6.66
N LEU A 53 -2.04 -8.53 5.99
CA LEU A 53 -2.25 -8.70 4.56
C LEU A 53 -1.00 -8.29 3.74
N VAL A 54 -0.37 -7.18 4.11
CA VAL A 54 0.86 -6.70 3.43
C VAL A 54 1.98 -7.70 3.62
N SER A 55 2.14 -8.24 4.83
CA SER A 55 3.14 -9.25 5.15
C SER A 55 2.97 -10.51 4.30
N LEU A 56 1.74 -11.01 4.20
CA LEU A 56 1.41 -12.17 3.36
C LEU A 56 1.69 -11.90 1.87
N LEU A 57 1.28 -10.74 1.35
CA LEU A 57 1.50 -10.35 -0.04
C LEU A 57 2.98 -10.13 -0.37
N ALA A 58 3.78 -9.69 0.61
CA ALA A 58 5.20 -9.38 0.47
C ALA A 58 6.13 -10.51 0.97
N ALA A 59 5.61 -11.71 1.21
CA ALA A 59 6.40 -12.86 1.68
C ALA A 59 7.51 -13.27 0.69
N ASP A 60 7.25 -13.09 -0.61
CA ASP A 60 8.25 -13.20 -1.68
C ASP A 60 8.37 -11.83 -2.37
N GLU A 61 9.29 -11.02 -1.90
CA GLU A 61 9.46 -9.64 -2.37
C GLU A 61 9.69 -9.53 -3.89
N PRO A 62 10.57 -10.34 -4.53
CA PRO A 62 10.74 -10.30 -5.99
C PRO A 62 9.47 -10.59 -6.77
N ARG A 63 8.67 -11.55 -6.31
CA ARG A 63 7.38 -11.89 -6.95
C ARG A 63 6.35 -10.79 -6.72
N ALA A 64 6.31 -10.23 -5.52
CA ALA A 64 5.41 -9.12 -5.19
C ALA A 64 5.69 -7.88 -6.05
N LYS A 65 6.96 -7.52 -6.24
CA LYS A 65 7.35 -6.41 -7.14
C LYS A 65 6.91 -6.64 -8.57
N LYS A 66 7.18 -7.82 -9.14
CA LYS A 66 6.72 -8.19 -10.50
C LYS A 66 5.19 -8.19 -10.62
N PHE A 67 4.49 -8.59 -9.58
CA PHE A 67 3.03 -8.53 -9.54
C PHE A 67 2.52 -7.08 -9.60
N VAL A 68 3.10 -6.19 -8.80
CA VAL A 68 2.78 -4.75 -8.80
C VAL A 68 3.03 -4.14 -10.18
N GLU A 69 4.20 -4.36 -10.77
CA GLU A 69 4.56 -3.87 -12.10
C GLU A 69 3.56 -4.33 -13.17
N ARG A 70 3.20 -5.60 -13.15
CA ARG A 70 2.24 -6.16 -14.11
C ARG A 70 0.83 -5.60 -13.93
N GLN A 71 0.39 -5.42 -12.69
CA GLN A 71 -0.97 -4.98 -12.40
C GLN A 71 -1.17 -3.48 -12.58
N LEU A 72 -0.15 -2.68 -12.29
CA LEU A 72 -0.23 -1.23 -12.35
C LEU A 72 0.32 -0.63 -13.66
N GLY A 73 1.15 -1.37 -14.41
CA GLY A 73 1.72 -0.86 -15.65
C GLY A 73 2.34 0.53 -15.49
N GLU A 74 1.93 1.51 -16.30
CA GLU A 74 2.41 2.88 -16.22
C GLU A 74 2.07 3.58 -14.90
N LEU A 75 1.02 3.17 -14.23
CA LEU A 75 0.67 3.68 -12.89
C LEU A 75 1.70 3.28 -11.81
N ALA A 76 2.60 2.32 -12.10
CA ALA A 76 3.71 1.96 -11.21
C ALA A 76 4.90 2.93 -11.28
N ALA A 77 4.90 3.93 -12.16
CA ALA A 77 6.00 4.88 -12.29
C ALA A 77 6.33 5.60 -10.96
N GLY A 78 7.60 6.00 -10.80
CA GLY A 78 8.13 6.52 -9.53
C GLY A 78 7.94 8.03 -9.32
N ASP A 79 7.25 8.73 -10.21
CA ASP A 79 7.01 10.15 -10.09
C ASP A 79 5.89 10.49 -9.08
N GLU A 80 5.90 11.73 -8.59
CA GLU A 80 4.94 12.21 -7.58
C GLU A 80 3.49 12.22 -8.10
N GLY A 81 3.31 12.44 -9.40
CA GLY A 81 1.99 12.46 -10.03
C GLY A 81 1.32 11.09 -9.94
N THR A 82 2.01 10.04 -10.39
CA THR A 82 1.51 8.67 -10.33
C THR A 82 1.38 8.18 -8.89
N ALA A 83 2.25 8.60 -7.97
CA ALA A 83 2.10 8.28 -6.54
C ALA A 83 0.77 8.81 -5.98
N ARG A 84 0.43 10.06 -6.27
CA ARG A 84 -0.86 10.67 -5.87
C ARG A 84 -2.07 9.97 -6.51
N LEU A 85 -1.92 9.48 -7.76
CA LEU A 85 -2.97 8.70 -8.41
C LEU A 85 -3.19 7.37 -7.68
N ARG A 86 -2.11 6.63 -7.36
CA ARG A 86 -2.19 5.36 -6.60
C ARG A 86 -2.88 5.54 -5.25
N GLU A 87 -2.49 6.55 -4.48
CA GLU A 87 -3.14 6.88 -3.19
C GLU A 87 -4.63 7.17 -3.37
N THR A 88 -4.99 7.93 -4.42
CA THR A 88 -6.39 8.28 -4.69
C THR A 88 -7.21 7.05 -5.09
N VAL A 89 -6.67 6.18 -5.95
CA VAL A 89 -7.35 4.94 -6.35
C VAL A 89 -7.50 4.00 -5.16
N LEU A 90 -6.47 3.87 -4.31
CA LEU A 90 -6.54 3.05 -3.10
C LEU A 90 -7.66 3.53 -2.16
N ALA A 91 -7.67 4.82 -1.81
CA ALA A 91 -8.71 5.40 -0.98
C ALA A 91 -10.12 5.25 -1.59
N PHE A 92 -10.26 5.42 -2.91
CA PHE A 92 -11.52 5.22 -3.62
C PHE A 92 -12.01 3.77 -3.55
N LEU A 93 -11.14 2.79 -3.75
CA LEU A 93 -11.50 1.37 -3.67
C LEU A 93 -11.84 0.98 -2.23
N GLN A 94 -11.12 1.46 -1.23
CA GLN A 94 -11.40 1.25 0.20
C GLN A 94 -12.72 1.92 0.62
N ALA A 95 -13.01 3.09 0.06
CA ALA A 95 -14.30 3.78 0.21
C ALA A 95 -15.47 3.11 -0.57
N ARG A 96 -15.27 1.90 -1.10
CA ARG A 96 -16.25 1.14 -1.90
C ARG A 96 -16.76 1.89 -3.12
N GLY A 97 -15.87 2.64 -3.81
CA GLY A 97 -16.19 3.40 -5.00
C GLY A 97 -16.85 4.75 -4.73
N SER A 98 -16.81 5.26 -3.51
CA SER A 98 -17.38 6.56 -3.16
C SER A 98 -16.35 7.68 -3.27
N SER A 99 -16.42 8.47 -4.34
CA SER A 99 -15.55 9.65 -4.52
C SER A 99 -15.69 10.67 -3.39
N SER A 100 -16.88 10.82 -2.82
CA SER A 100 -17.12 11.75 -1.70
C SER A 100 -16.41 11.29 -0.41
N ARG A 101 -16.40 9.98 -0.11
CA ARG A 101 -15.69 9.42 1.05
C ARG A 101 -14.17 9.48 0.85
N ALA A 102 -13.69 9.08 -0.31
CA ALA A 102 -12.27 9.18 -0.63
C ALA A 102 -11.77 10.63 -0.58
N ALA A 103 -12.56 11.60 -1.05
CA ALA A 103 -12.23 13.01 -1.00
C ALA A 103 -12.06 13.53 0.44
N LYS A 104 -12.94 13.09 1.36
CA LYS A 104 -12.82 13.43 2.79
C LYS A 104 -11.57 12.82 3.43
N GLU A 105 -11.26 11.57 3.12
CA GLU A 105 -10.07 10.88 3.64
C GLU A 105 -8.78 11.54 3.16
N LEU A 106 -8.74 11.95 1.89
CA LEU A 106 -7.57 12.58 1.26
C LEU A 106 -7.50 14.10 1.46
N PHE A 107 -8.49 14.70 2.13
CA PHE A 107 -8.59 16.15 2.32
C PHE A 107 -8.55 16.95 1.00
N VAL A 108 -9.24 16.45 -0.04
CA VAL A 108 -9.33 17.08 -1.36
C VAL A 108 -10.79 17.27 -1.79
N HIS A 109 -11.03 18.03 -2.85
CA HIS A 109 -12.37 18.14 -3.43
C HIS A 109 -12.77 16.88 -4.20
N GLN A 110 -14.06 16.52 -4.22
CA GLN A 110 -14.57 15.34 -4.91
C GLN A 110 -14.23 15.33 -6.41
N ASN A 111 -14.25 16.49 -7.07
CA ASN A 111 -13.88 16.60 -8.48
C ASN A 111 -12.42 16.22 -8.73
N THR A 112 -11.53 16.51 -7.77
CA THR A 112 -10.12 16.10 -7.83
C THR A 112 -10.00 14.58 -7.79
N VAL A 113 -10.77 13.91 -6.94
CA VAL A 113 -10.81 12.44 -6.90
C VAL A 113 -11.29 11.90 -8.24
N THR A 114 -12.42 12.40 -8.75
CA THR A 114 -12.98 11.96 -10.04
C THR A 114 -11.97 12.13 -11.17
N TYR A 115 -11.32 13.29 -11.28
CA TYR A 115 -10.27 13.54 -12.27
C TYR A 115 -9.12 12.54 -12.14
N ARG A 116 -8.62 12.31 -10.92
CA ARG A 116 -7.50 11.39 -10.68
C ARG A 116 -7.87 9.93 -10.99
N ILE A 117 -9.11 9.52 -10.73
CA ILE A 117 -9.61 8.19 -11.10
C ILE A 117 -9.57 8.00 -12.61
N HIS A 118 -10.15 8.94 -13.39
CA HIS A 118 -10.09 8.87 -14.85
C HIS A 118 -8.66 8.80 -15.37
N ARG A 119 -7.76 9.64 -14.81
CA ARG A 119 -6.36 9.61 -15.21
C ARG A 119 -5.67 8.30 -14.88
N ALA A 120 -6.00 7.68 -13.75
CA ALA A 120 -5.48 6.37 -13.38
C ALA A 120 -6.00 5.27 -14.32
N GLU A 121 -7.27 5.29 -14.69
CA GLU A 121 -7.84 4.33 -15.66
C GLU A 121 -7.18 4.45 -17.05
N GLU A 122 -6.85 5.66 -17.48
CA GLU A 122 -6.08 5.88 -18.72
C GLU A 122 -4.69 5.21 -18.66
N LEU A 123 -3.95 5.37 -17.54
CA LEU A 123 -2.64 4.74 -17.35
C LEU A 123 -2.71 3.23 -17.16
N LEU A 124 -3.80 2.73 -16.56
CA LEU A 124 -4.05 1.29 -16.42
C LEU A 124 -4.50 0.64 -17.73
N GLY A 125 -5.04 1.43 -18.67
CA GLY A 125 -5.65 0.92 -19.91
C GLY A 125 -6.93 0.13 -19.71
N ARG A 126 -7.53 0.18 -18.49
CA ARG A 126 -8.75 -0.54 -18.11
C ARG A 126 -9.51 0.13 -16.97
N PRO A 127 -10.83 -0.10 -16.84
CA PRO A 127 -11.62 0.38 -15.71
C PRO A 127 -11.18 -0.23 -14.39
N LEU A 128 -11.32 0.52 -13.28
CA LEU A 128 -10.98 0.07 -11.93
C LEU A 128 -11.84 -1.12 -11.44
N GLY A 129 -12.95 -1.39 -12.11
CA GLY A 129 -13.84 -2.51 -11.77
C GLY A 129 -13.31 -3.88 -12.19
N GLU A 130 -12.44 -3.91 -13.19
CA GLU A 130 -11.82 -5.15 -13.69
C GLU A 130 -10.66 -5.57 -12.77
N GLU A 131 -10.55 -6.88 -12.49
CA GLU A 131 -9.53 -7.46 -11.60
C GLU A 131 -9.35 -6.64 -10.30
N ARG A 132 -10.49 -6.23 -9.71
CA ARG A 132 -10.51 -5.30 -8.57
C ARG A 132 -9.71 -5.78 -7.37
N ALA A 133 -9.71 -7.08 -7.09
CA ALA A 133 -8.98 -7.64 -5.95
C ALA A 133 -7.47 -7.57 -6.18
N GLU A 134 -7.02 -7.93 -7.37
CA GLU A 134 -5.62 -7.88 -7.78
C GLU A 134 -5.11 -6.44 -7.81
N LEU A 135 -5.90 -5.52 -8.37
CA LEU A 135 -5.59 -4.09 -8.38
C LEU A 135 -5.46 -3.54 -6.96
N LEU A 136 -6.38 -3.89 -6.06
CA LEU A 136 -6.33 -3.46 -4.65
C LEU A 136 -5.06 -3.97 -3.96
N CYS A 137 -4.72 -5.26 -4.12
CA CYS A 137 -3.48 -5.83 -3.57
C CYS A 137 -2.23 -5.13 -4.11
N ALA A 138 -2.17 -4.87 -5.42
CA ALA A 138 -1.05 -4.18 -6.04
C ALA A 138 -0.90 -2.74 -5.53
N LEU A 139 -2.01 -2.01 -5.36
CA LEU A 139 -2.01 -0.65 -4.81
C LEU A 139 -1.57 -0.63 -3.34
N ILE A 140 -2.03 -1.58 -2.52
CA ILE A 140 -1.59 -1.72 -1.12
C ILE A 140 -0.07 -1.88 -1.07
N LEU A 141 0.50 -2.81 -1.85
CA LEU A 141 1.94 -3.03 -1.92
C LEU A 141 2.70 -1.78 -2.42
N ALA A 142 2.19 -1.13 -3.48
CA ALA A 142 2.83 0.05 -4.04
C ALA A 142 2.80 1.25 -3.09
N VAL A 143 1.70 1.51 -2.41
CA VAL A 143 1.55 2.66 -1.50
C VAL A 143 2.28 2.41 -0.18
N MET A 144 2.10 1.24 0.43
CA MET A 144 2.67 0.95 1.74
C MET A 144 4.16 0.58 1.70
N LEU A 145 4.60 -0.17 0.70
CA LEU A 145 5.99 -0.62 0.59
C LEU A 145 6.82 0.13 -0.46
N GLY A 146 6.18 0.95 -1.28
CA GLY A 146 6.84 1.68 -2.36
C GLY A 146 7.24 0.80 -3.53
N TYR A 147 6.63 -0.37 -3.70
CA TYR A 147 6.91 -1.23 -4.84
C TYR A 147 6.42 -0.59 -6.14
N GLY A 148 7.17 -0.76 -7.22
CA GLY A 148 6.90 -0.15 -8.51
C GLY A 148 7.59 1.20 -8.74
N ASN A 149 8.16 1.84 -7.73
CA ASN A 149 8.81 3.15 -7.84
C ASN A 149 10.14 3.13 -8.62
N GLY A 150 10.47 2.05 -9.30
CA GLY A 150 11.71 1.87 -10.04
C GLY A 150 11.57 1.89 -11.57
N LEU A 151 10.36 1.94 -12.11
CA LEU A 151 10.18 2.08 -13.56
C LEU A 151 10.41 3.54 -13.97
N PRO A 152 11.36 3.81 -14.89
CA PRO A 152 11.49 5.15 -15.45
C PRO A 152 10.21 5.50 -16.20
N SER A 153 9.66 6.68 -15.91
CA SER A 153 8.58 7.26 -16.73
C SER A 153 9.04 7.24 -18.19
N GLN A 154 8.30 6.58 -19.07
CA GLN A 154 8.56 6.67 -20.50
C GLN A 154 8.33 8.13 -20.91
N PRO A 155 9.30 8.78 -21.60
CA PRO A 155 9.06 10.11 -22.12
C PRO A 155 7.96 10.05 -23.20
N SER A 156 6.94 10.87 -23.02
CA SER A 156 5.89 11.10 -24.00
C SER A 156 6.44 11.73 -25.26
#